data_9bc5cea0359a0b5cfbb18dba7ea0ef21
#
_entry.id   9bc5cea0359a0b5cfbb18dba7ea0ef21
#
_cell.length_a   1.000
_cell.length_b   1.000
_cell.length_c   1.000
_cell.angle_alpha   90.00
_cell.angle_beta   90.00
_cell.angle_gamma   90.00
#
_symmetry.space_group_name_H-M   'P 1'
#
loop_
_entity.id
_entity.type
_entity.pdbx_description
1 polymer ?
#
loop_
_entity_poly.entity_id
_entity_poly.type
_entity_poly.pdbx_seq_one_letter_code
_entity_poly.pdbx_strand_id
1 'polypeptide(L)'
;MASKTIRVLSLFSGCGGMDLGLEGGFSIHKGCINEKSNPDFIEKQERGELVKLHSTRFQLVFANDILKEARTAWTHYFAKYGYTPDVYREESIVDLVKRHKAGELVFPE
;
A
#
# COMPACT_ATOMS: atom_id res chain seq x y z
N MET A 1 -17.03 -10.31 -13.97
CA MET A 1 -16.61 -11.11 -12.80
C MET A 1 -15.65 -10.30 -11.95
N ALA A 2 -15.92 -10.18 -10.67
CA ALA A 2 -15.05 -9.43 -9.78
C ALA A 2 -13.71 -10.16 -9.60
N SER A 3 -12.60 -9.42 -9.69
CA SER A 3 -11.28 -9.97 -9.43
C SER A 3 -11.14 -10.34 -7.96
N LYS A 4 -10.53 -11.48 -7.72
CA LYS A 4 -10.25 -11.91 -6.36
C LYS A 4 -9.21 -10.99 -5.73
N THR A 5 -9.50 -10.47 -4.53
CA THR A 5 -8.56 -9.62 -3.79
C THR A 5 -7.35 -10.43 -3.33
N ILE A 6 -6.17 -9.88 -3.51
CA ILE A 6 -4.93 -10.46 -3.02
C ILE A 6 -4.50 -9.65 -1.79
N ARG A 7 -4.39 -10.33 -0.66
CA ARG A 7 -3.98 -9.68 0.60
C ARG A 7 -2.47 -9.55 0.66
N VAL A 8 -2.01 -8.38 1.09
CA VAL A 8 -0.57 -8.05 1.11
C VAL A 8 -0.12 -7.80 2.53
N LEU A 9 0.95 -8.47 2.93
CA LEU A 9 1.68 -8.22 4.16
C LEU A 9 2.90 -7.37 3.78
N SER A 10 2.91 -6.11 4.21
CA SER A 10 4.01 -5.19 3.90
C SER A 10 4.95 -5.08 5.10
N LEU A 11 6.20 -5.42 4.90
CA LEU A 11 7.24 -5.31 5.93
C LEU A 11 8.25 -4.25 5.50
N PHE A 12 8.82 -3.56 6.50
CA PHE A 12 9.74 -2.44 6.25
C PHE A 12 9.08 -1.41 5.34
N SER A 13 7.84 -1.09 5.65
CA SER A 13 6.95 -0.34 4.76
C SER A 13 7.39 1.11 4.53
N GLY A 14 8.11 1.70 5.46
CA GLY A 14 8.49 3.11 5.37
C GLY A 14 7.27 4.00 5.25
N CYS A 15 7.33 5.00 4.40
CA CYS A 15 6.19 5.89 4.13
C CYS A 15 5.20 5.31 3.10
N GLY A 16 5.47 4.13 2.56
CA GLY A 16 4.50 3.41 1.73
C GLY A 16 4.69 3.51 0.23
N GLY A 17 5.89 3.82 -0.26
CA GLY A 17 6.13 3.92 -1.70
C GLY A 17 5.79 2.64 -2.46
N MET A 18 6.27 1.50 -1.98
CA MET A 18 5.97 0.20 -2.58
C MET A 18 4.48 -0.15 -2.41
N ASP A 19 3.94 0.13 -1.23
CA ASP A 19 2.54 -0.13 -0.91
C ASP A 19 1.61 0.65 -1.85
N LEU A 20 1.97 1.91 -2.13
CA LEU A 20 1.24 2.75 -3.07
C LEU A 20 1.24 2.15 -4.48
N GLY A 21 2.39 1.66 -4.92
CA GLY A 21 2.52 1.00 -6.22
C GLY A 21 1.64 -0.24 -6.34
N LEU A 22 1.50 -1.00 -5.26
CA LEU A 22 0.61 -2.17 -5.23
C LEU A 22 -0.85 -1.75 -5.22
N GLU A 23 -1.20 -0.70 -4.48
CA GLU A 23 -2.58 -0.22 -4.35
C GLU A 23 -3.13 0.36 -5.65
N GLY A 24 -2.32 1.15 -6.35
CA GLY A 24 -2.79 1.87 -7.52
C GLY A 24 -3.78 2.97 -7.19
N GLY A 25 -4.58 3.39 -8.16
CA GLY A 25 -5.66 4.36 -7.95
C GLY A 25 -5.23 5.79 -7.67
N PHE A 26 -3.99 6.13 -7.93
CA PHE A 26 -3.48 7.49 -7.71
C PHE A 26 -3.23 8.20 -9.04
N SER A 27 -3.07 9.51 -8.98
CA SER A 27 -2.78 10.33 -10.15
C SER A 27 -1.30 10.58 -10.31
N ILE A 28 -0.83 10.57 -11.54
CA ILE A 28 0.60 10.75 -11.84
C ILE A 28 0.74 11.46 -13.19
N HIS A 29 1.90 12.06 -13.42
CA HIS A 29 2.21 12.68 -14.68
C HIS A 29 2.36 11.60 -15.75
N LYS A 30 1.71 11.78 -16.90
CA LYS A 30 1.68 10.77 -17.96
C LYS A 30 3.07 10.41 -18.49
N GLY A 31 4.04 11.32 -18.37
CA GLY A 31 5.43 11.04 -18.76
C GLY A 31 6.12 9.98 -17.92
N CYS A 32 5.54 9.63 -16.77
CA CYS A 32 6.07 8.59 -15.89
C CYS A 32 5.62 7.19 -16.29
N ILE A 33 4.77 7.06 -17.31
CA ILE A 33 4.21 5.77 -17.75
C ILE A 33 4.62 5.48 -19.17
N ASN A 34 5.09 4.28 -19.40
CA ASN A 34 5.30 3.77 -20.75
C ASN A 34 4.00 3.12 -21.22
N GLU A 35 3.17 3.88 -21.92
CA GLU A 35 1.87 3.41 -22.39
C GLU A 35 1.97 2.24 -23.38
N LYS A 36 3.06 2.18 -24.16
CA LYS A 36 3.27 1.10 -25.11
C LYS A 36 3.43 -0.25 -24.42
N SER A 37 4.17 -0.24 -23.29
CA SER A 37 4.40 -1.46 -22.51
C SER A 37 3.27 -1.75 -21.52
N ASN A 38 2.53 -0.71 -21.11
CA ASN A 38 1.52 -0.81 -20.04
C ASN A 38 0.23 -0.08 -20.44
N PRO A 39 -0.45 -0.53 -21.51
CA PRO A 39 -1.65 0.19 -22.01
C PRO A 39 -2.81 0.20 -21.05
N ASP A 40 -2.87 -0.76 -20.10
CA ASP A 40 -3.99 -0.91 -19.18
C ASP A 40 -3.78 -0.24 -17.84
N PHE A 41 -2.66 0.46 -17.63
CA PHE A 41 -2.39 1.12 -16.35
C PHE A 41 -3.26 2.35 -16.12
N ILE A 42 -3.61 3.07 -17.18
CA ILE A 42 -4.33 4.33 -17.08
C ILE A 42 -5.83 4.08 -17.08
N GLU A 43 -6.52 4.53 -16.01
CA GLU A 43 -7.97 4.48 -15.92
C GLU A 43 -8.61 5.62 -16.70
N LYS A 44 -8.08 6.84 -16.51
CA LYS A 44 -8.63 8.02 -17.18
C LYS A 44 -7.61 9.15 -17.26
N GLN A 45 -7.79 10.00 -18.27
CA GLN A 45 -7.06 11.25 -18.40
C GLN A 45 -7.63 12.24 -17.39
N GLU A 46 -6.74 13.00 -16.75
CA GLU A 46 -7.13 14.05 -15.83
C GLU A 46 -6.70 15.42 -16.36
N ARG A 47 -6.68 16.42 -15.49
CA ARG A 47 -6.35 17.79 -15.88
C ARG A 47 -4.89 17.88 -16.32
N GLY A 48 -4.64 18.54 -17.46
CA GLY A 48 -3.28 18.76 -17.99
C GLY A 48 -2.57 17.46 -18.33
N GLU A 49 -1.37 17.29 -17.78
CA GLU A 49 -0.52 16.13 -18.04
C GLU A 49 -0.74 14.98 -17.04
N LEU A 50 -1.79 15.08 -16.22
CA LEU A 50 -2.04 14.07 -15.20
C LEU A 50 -2.96 12.97 -15.72
N VAL A 51 -2.69 11.76 -15.29
CA VAL A 51 -3.54 10.60 -15.56
C VAL A 51 -3.78 9.86 -14.25
N LYS A 52 -4.95 9.25 -14.14
CA LYS A 52 -5.28 8.41 -12.99
C LYS A 52 -5.05 6.96 -13.33
N LEU A 53 -4.33 6.27 -12.47
CA LEU A 53 -4.06 4.84 -12.63
C LEU A 53 -5.24 4.02 -12.12
N HIS A 54 -5.43 2.86 -12.70
CA HIS A 54 -6.40 1.89 -12.19
C HIS A 54 -6.01 1.45 -10.79
N SER A 55 -7.02 1.23 -9.95
CA SER A 55 -6.83 0.51 -8.70
C SER A 55 -6.54 -0.95 -9.01
N THR A 56 -5.77 -1.59 -8.15
CA THR A 56 -5.40 -3.00 -8.33
C THR A 56 -6.27 -3.89 -7.45
N ARG A 57 -6.07 -5.19 -7.57
CA ARG A 57 -6.73 -6.16 -6.69
C ARG A 57 -5.95 -6.44 -5.41
N PHE A 58 -4.80 -5.78 -5.23
CA PHE A 58 -4.01 -5.92 -4.01
C PHE A 58 -4.61 -5.08 -2.88
N GLN A 59 -4.69 -5.67 -1.70
CA GLN A 59 -5.19 -5.01 -0.51
C GLN A 59 -4.20 -5.20 0.62
N LEU A 60 -3.73 -4.10 1.19
CA LEU A 60 -2.83 -4.14 2.33
C LEU A 60 -3.62 -4.54 3.57
N VAL A 61 -3.17 -5.57 4.26
CA VAL A 61 -3.79 -6.01 5.51
C VAL A 61 -2.89 -5.79 6.71
N PHE A 62 -1.63 -5.45 6.46
CA PHE A 62 -0.64 -5.24 7.50
C PHE A 62 0.51 -4.41 6.92
N ALA A 63 0.96 -3.41 7.64
CA ALA A 63 2.15 -2.65 7.31
C ALA A 63 3.00 -2.51 8.56
N ASN A 64 4.31 -2.38 8.40
CA ASN A 64 5.23 -2.35 9.53
C ASN A 64 6.50 -1.59 9.22
N ASP A 65 6.91 -0.78 10.16
CA ASP A 65 8.26 -0.23 10.24
C ASP A 65 8.51 0.17 11.68
N ILE A 66 9.74 0.45 12.00
CA ILE A 66 10.14 0.87 13.36
C ILE A 66 10.06 2.38 13.53
N LEU A 67 10.06 3.15 12.43
CA LEU A 67 10.13 4.60 12.47
C LEU A 67 8.75 5.24 12.64
N LYS A 68 8.65 6.09 13.65
CA LYS A 68 7.41 6.83 13.96
C LYS A 68 7.01 7.75 12.82
N GLU A 69 7.97 8.44 12.24
CA GLU A 69 7.74 9.38 11.14
C GLU A 69 7.20 8.68 9.91
N ALA A 70 7.71 7.48 9.65
CA ALA A 70 7.23 6.65 8.54
C ALA A 70 5.77 6.26 8.76
N ARG A 71 5.41 5.86 9.98
CA ARG A 71 4.03 5.54 10.32
C ARG A 71 3.11 6.74 10.14
N THR A 72 3.54 7.89 10.61
CA THR A 72 2.75 9.13 10.50
C THR A 72 2.45 9.46 9.03
N ALA A 73 3.46 9.40 8.17
CA ALA A 73 3.30 9.67 6.75
C ALA A 73 2.39 8.62 6.08
N TRP A 74 2.61 7.35 6.38
CA TRP A 74 1.84 6.25 5.80
C TRP A 74 0.36 6.37 6.19
N THR A 75 0.08 6.51 7.47
CA THR A 75 -1.31 6.55 7.95
C THR A 75 -2.05 7.77 7.45
N HIS A 76 -1.38 8.90 7.35
CA HIS A 76 -1.98 10.12 6.79
C HIS A 76 -2.37 9.92 5.32
N TYR A 77 -1.47 9.39 4.52
CA TYR A 77 -1.72 9.21 3.09
C TYR A 77 -2.76 8.12 2.83
N PHE A 78 -2.62 6.97 3.47
CA PHE A 78 -3.49 5.83 3.19
C PHE A 78 -4.87 5.91 3.83
N ALA A 79 -5.12 6.92 4.68
CA ALA A 79 -6.46 7.16 5.22
C ALA A 79 -7.51 7.35 4.11
N LYS A 80 -7.14 7.97 3.01
CA LYS A 80 -8.05 8.17 1.87
C LYS A 80 -8.46 6.89 1.17
N TYR A 81 -7.72 5.80 1.37
CA TYR A 81 -8.08 4.47 0.84
C TYR A 81 -8.92 3.67 1.84
N GLY A 82 -9.26 4.27 3.00
CA GLY A 82 -10.06 3.61 4.02
C GLY A 82 -9.27 2.83 5.06
N TYR A 83 -7.94 2.87 5.00
CA TYR A 83 -7.11 2.18 5.99
C TYR A 83 -7.10 2.94 7.32
N THR A 84 -7.28 2.20 8.41
CA THR A 84 -7.21 2.76 9.76
C THR A 84 -5.76 2.68 10.27
N PRO A 85 -5.37 3.54 11.25
CA PRO A 85 -3.98 3.56 11.73
C PRO A 85 -3.49 2.24 12.34
N ASP A 86 -4.38 1.39 12.82
CA ASP A 86 -4.02 0.12 13.43
C ASP A 86 -3.47 -0.90 12.42
N VAL A 87 -3.64 -0.67 11.13
CA VAL A 87 -3.02 -1.50 10.08
C VAL A 87 -1.51 -1.40 10.13
N TYR A 88 -0.99 -0.25 10.54
CA TYR A 88 0.45 0.01 10.58
C TYR A 88 1.00 -0.24 11.99
N ARG A 89 1.89 -1.20 12.11
CA ARG A 89 2.52 -1.57 13.39
C ARG A 89 3.90 -0.90 13.47
N GLU A 90 4.03 0.04 14.40
CA GLU A 90 5.27 0.77 14.67
C GLU A 90 6.08 0.00 15.72
N GLU A 91 6.57 -1.16 15.32
CA GLU A 91 7.30 -2.06 16.22
C GLU A 91 8.42 -2.75 15.45
N SER A 92 9.43 -3.25 16.17
CA SER A 92 10.46 -4.06 15.54
C SER A 92 9.85 -5.34 14.99
N ILE A 93 10.19 -5.67 13.74
CA ILE A 93 9.73 -6.93 13.13
C ILE A 93 10.20 -8.15 13.93
N VAL A 94 11.36 -8.05 14.56
CA VAL A 94 11.88 -9.13 15.42
C VAL A 94 10.94 -9.40 16.58
N ASP A 95 10.49 -8.33 17.25
CA ASP A 95 9.56 -8.45 18.37
C ASP A 95 8.21 -8.99 17.92
N LEU A 96 7.72 -8.54 16.77
CA LEU A 96 6.46 -9.03 16.21
C LEU A 96 6.52 -10.52 15.89
N VAL A 97 7.62 -10.99 15.30
CA VAL A 97 7.81 -12.41 15.01
C VAL A 97 7.87 -13.24 16.29
N LYS A 98 8.57 -12.76 17.31
CA LYS A 98 8.67 -13.45 18.60
C LYS A 98 7.28 -13.60 19.24
N ARG A 99 6.49 -12.55 19.23
CA ARG A 99 5.15 -12.55 19.80
C ARG A 99 4.23 -13.49 19.02
N HIS A 100 4.33 -13.47 17.70
CA HIS A 100 3.53 -14.35 16.85
C HIS A 100 3.87 -15.83 17.12
N LYS A 101 5.15 -16.16 17.25
CA LYS A 101 5.59 -17.51 17.58
C LYS A 101 5.18 -17.95 18.98
N ALA A 102 5.01 -16.99 19.89
CA ALA A 102 4.55 -17.26 21.26
C ALA A 102 3.05 -17.49 21.38
N GLY A 103 2.32 -17.41 20.26
CA GLY A 103 0.89 -17.66 20.24
C GLY A 103 0.01 -16.43 20.09
N GLU A 104 0.58 -15.21 20.11
CA GLU A 104 -0.19 -14.01 19.78
C GLU A 104 -0.46 -13.99 18.29
N LEU A 105 -1.69 -13.68 17.90
CA LEU A 105 -2.02 -13.54 16.48
C LEU A 105 -1.65 -12.13 16.01
N VAL A 106 -0.36 -11.91 15.76
CA VAL A 106 0.16 -10.61 15.34
C VAL A 106 -0.08 -10.39 13.84
N PHE A 107 0.22 -11.40 13.04
CA PHE A 107 0.06 -11.29 11.59
C PHE A 107 -1.30 -11.84 11.16
N PRO A 108 -1.99 -11.13 10.24
CA PRO A 108 -3.26 -11.63 9.72
C PRO A 108 -3.06 -12.89 8.88
N GLU A 109 -4.06 -13.75 8.88
CA GLU A 109 -4.07 -14.97 8.06
C GLU A 109 -4.34 -14.67 6.58
#